data_6e87477d585f3e0937d217b353173f89
#
_entry.id   6e87477d585f3e0937d217b353173f89
#
_cell.length_a   1.000
_cell.length_b   1.000
_cell.length_c   1.000
_cell.angle_alpha   90.00
_cell.angle_beta   90.00
_cell.angle_gamma   90.00
#
_symmetry.space_group_name_H-M   'P 1'
#
loop_
_entity.id
_entity.type
_entity.pdbx_description
1 polymer ?
#
loop_
_entity_poly.entity_id
_entity_poly.type
_entity_poly.pdbx_seq_one_letter_code
_entity_poly.pdbx_strand_id
1 'polypeptide(L)'
;MSVLVAKPAPDFTAPAVMPSGAIEEEFKLSGLRGKYVVLFFWPLDFTFVCPTEIIAHDKRLDKFRERNVEVVGVSIDSQFTHFAWRERPVKEGGIGPVRFPMVADVKHEITRAYGIEHPEAGVAMRASFLIDKEGIVQHQVVNNLPLGRNVDEMLRMADALQYHEEHGEVCPAGWQKGETGMEPTAQGVASYLDKESGKL
;
A
#
# COMPACT_ATOMS: atom_id res chain seq x y z
N MET A 1 10.92 -14.47 3.20
CA MET A 1 9.70 -13.63 3.33
C MET A 1 9.35 -13.53 4.80
N SER A 2 9.22 -12.35 5.36
CA SER A 2 8.80 -12.15 6.75
C SER A 2 7.40 -11.57 6.80
N VAL A 3 6.56 -12.07 7.72
CA VAL A 3 5.29 -11.43 8.05
C VAL A 3 5.60 -10.23 8.93
N LEU A 4 5.23 -9.04 8.48
CA LEU A 4 5.41 -7.78 9.20
C LEU A 4 4.15 -7.32 9.94
N VAL A 5 3.01 -7.97 9.73
CA VAL A 5 1.76 -7.64 10.43
C VAL A 5 1.95 -7.68 11.94
N ALA A 6 1.41 -6.68 12.63
CA ALA A 6 1.57 -6.41 14.05
C ALA A 6 3.01 -6.05 14.50
N LYS A 7 3.87 -5.63 13.56
CA LYS A 7 5.24 -5.17 13.84
C LYS A 7 5.46 -3.75 13.32
N PRO A 8 6.42 -3.00 13.88
CA PRO A 8 6.83 -1.73 13.30
C PRO A 8 7.27 -1.91 11.84
N ALA A 9 6.74 -1.06 10.97
CA ALA A 9 7.20 -0.97 9.59
C ALA A 9 8.68 -0.58 9.57
N PRO A 10 9.56 -1.28 8.83
CA PRO A 10 10.94 -0.86 8.65
C PRO A 10 11.02 0.57 8.16
N ASP A 11 11.61 1.47 8.94
CA ASP A 11 11.79 2.86 8.56
C ASP A 11 12.94 2.99 7.55
N PHE A 12 12.87 4.02 6.72
CA PHE A 12 13.91 4.31 5.74
C PHE A 12 13.99 5.80 5.42
N THR A 13 15.16 6.19 4.92
CA THR A 13 15.40 7.48 4.26
C THR A 13 16.02 7.21 2.91
N ALA A 14 15.41 7.71 1.83
CA ALA A 14 15.85 7.44 0.47
C ALA A 14 15.43 8.58 -0.48
N PRO A 15 16.09 8.73 -1.64
CA PRO A 15 15.65 9.68 -2.66
C PRO A 15 14.25 9.31 -3.19
N ALA A 16 13.45 10.32 -3.49
CA ALA A 16 12.12 10.15 -4.05
C ALA A 16 11.78 11.24 -5.07
N VAL A 17 10.98 10.90 -6.06
CA VAL A 17 10.31 11.89 -6.92
C VAL A 17 8.98 12.25 -6.28
N MET A 18 8.83 13.50 -5.90
CA MET A 18 7.65 14.02 -5.23
C MET A 18 6.48 14.27 -6.21
N PRO A 19 5.24 14.42 -5.74
CA PRO A 19 4.08 14.75 -6.58
C PRO A 19 4.29 15.96 -7.49
N SER A 20 5.04 16.95 -7.05
CA SER A 20 5.40 18.15 -7.83
C SER A 20 6.36 17.88 -9.00
N GLY A 21 7.00 16.70 -9.04
CA GLY A 21 8.11 16.38 -9.92
C GLY A 21 9.49 16.72 -9.33
N ALA A 22 9.55 17.39 -8.19
CA ALA A 22 10.83 17.66 -7.51
C ALA A 22 11.43 16.35 -6.99
N ILE A 23 12.75 16.27 -7.02
CA ILE A 23 13.51 15.19 -6.38
C ILE A 23 13.82 15.65 -4.94
N GLU A 24 13.42 14.83 -3.97
CA GLU A 24 13.79 14.95 -2.58
C GLU A 24 14.79 13.86 -2.23
N GLU A 25 15.99 14.23 -1.77
CA GLU A 25 17.06 13.28 -1.53
C GLU A 25 16.91 12.52 -0.20
N GLU A 26 16.13 13.06 0.73
CA GLU A 26 15.96 12.51 2.08
C GLU A 26 14.49 12.29 2.45
N PHE A 27 13.69 11.72 1.53
CA PHE A 27 12.33 11.30 1.86
C PHE A 27 12.38 10.24 2.97
N LYS A 28 11.61 10.47 4.04
CA LYS A 28 11.58 9.62 5.21
C LYS A 28 10.18 9.06 5.48
N LEU A 29 10.05 7.72 5.58
CA LEU A 29 8.76 7.09 5.87
C LEU A 29 8.20 7.54 7.24
N SER A 30 9.03 7.61 8.27
CA SER A 30 8.60 8.07 9.60
C SER A 30 8.15 9.54 9.64
N GLY A 31 8.43 10.34 8.62
CA GLY A 31 7.87 11.68 8.45
C GLY A 31 6.35 11.69 8.23
N LEU A 32 5.75 10.53 7.94
CA LEU A 32 4.32 10.36 7.74
C LEU A 32 3.58 9.87 9.00
N ARG A 33 4.24 9.79 10.16
CA ARG A 33 3.59 9.43 11.43
C ARG A 33 2.37 10.32 11.72
N GLY A 34 1.34 9.74 12.31
CA GLY A 34 0.05 10.39 12.52
C GLY A 34 -0.93 10.24 11.36
N LYS A 35 -0.49 9.67 10.25
CA LYS A 35 -1.32 9.28 9.12
C LYS A 35 -1.23 7.78 8.88
N TYR A 36 -2.25 7.21 8.24
CA TYR A 36 -2.12 5.87 7.66
C TYR A 36 -1.29 5.95 6.39
N VAL A 37 -0.57 4.88 6.08
CA VAL A 37 0.25 4.81 4.86
C VAL A 37 -0.05 3.51 4.12
N VAL A 38 -0.33 3.61 2.83
CA VAL A 38 -0.25 2.49 1.90
C VAL A 38 1.11 2.58 1.21
N LEU A 39 2.04 1.76 1.67
CA LEU A 39 3.35 1.59 1.06
C LEU A 39 3.29 0.44 0.07
N PHE A 40 3.47 0.71 -1.23
CA PHE A 40 3.41 -0.33 -2.23
C PHE A 40 4.69 -0.41 -3.06
N PHE A 41 5.05 -1.63 -3.45
CA PHE A 41 6.25 -1.92 -4.22
C PHE A 41 5.89 -2.48 -5.58
N TRP A 42 6.67 -2.12 -6.61
CA TRP A 42 6.61 -2.76 -7.92
C TRP A 42 8.01 -3.18 -8.36
N PRO A 43 8.13 -4.18 -9.27
CA PRO A 43 9.42 -4.75 -9.67
C PRO A 43 10.36 -3.74 -10.34
N LEU A 44 9.95 -3.14 -11.46
CA LEU A 44 10.76 -2.26 -12.29
C LEU A 44 9.91 -1.25 -13.06
N ASP A 45 10.46 -0.08 -13.30
CA ASP A 45 9.92 0.92 -14.21
C ASP A 45 9.92 0.40 -15.66
N PHE A 46 9.11 1.03 -16.50
CA PHE A 46 9.01 0.73 -17.96
C PHE A 46 8.69 -0.74 -18.28
N THR A 47 7.96 -1.44 -17.39
CA THR A 47 7.51 -2.83 -17.58
C THR A 47 6.02 -2.92 -17.90
N PHE A 48 5.36 -4.06 -17.68
CA PHE A 48 4.05 -4.37 -18.27
C PHE A 48 2.88 -4.21 -17.29
N VAL A 49 2.93 -4.87 -16.14
CA VAL A 49 1.88 -4.79 -15.10
C VAL A 49 2.02 -3.53 -14.25
N CYS A 50 3.26 -3.09 -14.00
CA CYS A 50 3.58 -2.00 -13.07
C CYS A 50 2.85 -0.69 -13.38
N PRO A 51 2.79 -0.19 -14.64
CA PRO A 51 2.07 1.04 -14.95
C PRO A 51 0.58 0.95 -14.61
N THR A 52 -0.03 -0.24 -14.76
CA THR A 52 -1.45 -0.42 -14.44
C THR A 52 -1.73 -0.26 -12.95
N GLU A 53 -0.86 -0.78 -12.08
CA GLU A 53 -0.98 -0.67 -10.64
C GLU A 53 -0.73 0.77 -10.15
N ILE A 54 0.31 1.42 -10.69
CA ILE A 54 0.68 2.81 -10.36
C ILE A 54 -0.48 3.76 -10.72
N ILE A 55 -1.00 3.66 -11.94
CA ILE A 55 -2.14 4.46 -12.40
C ILE A 55 -3.40 4.14 -11.59
N ALA A 56 -3.61 2.87 -11.21
CA ALA A 56 -4.76 2.48 -10.37
C ALA A 56 -4.69 3.11 -8.98
N HIS A 57 -3.51 3.21 -8.36
CA HIS A 57 -3.31 3.93 -7.10
C HIS A 57 -3.57 5.43 -7.27
N ASP A 58 -3.05 6.06 -8.34
CA ASP A 58 -3.27 7.49 -8.59
C ASP A 58 -4.74 7.83 -8.80
N LYS A 59 -5.46 7.01 -9.57
CA LYS A 59 -6.91 7.18 -9.79
C LYS A 59 -7.75 7.08 -8.51
N ARG A 60 -7.23 6.41 -7.49
CA ARG A 60 -7.89 6.23 -6.19
C ARG A 60 -7.31 7.12 -5.08
N LEU A 61 -6.34 7.97 -5.42
CA LEU A 61 -5.60 8.74 -4.43
C LEU A 61 -6.50 9.64 -3.58
N ASP A 62 -7.53 10.25 -4.19
CA ASP A 62 -8.46 11.09 -3.45
C ASP A 62 -9.29 10.28 -2.44
N LYS A 63 -9.68 9.04 -2.78
CA LYS A 63 -10.33 8.11 -1.86
C LYS A 63 -9.41 7.70 -0.69
N PHE A 64 -8.12 7.55 -0.93
CA PHE A 64 -7.14 7.33 0.14
C PHE A 64 -7.01 8.55 1.04
N ARG A 65 -6.90 9.74 0.47
CA ARG A 65 -6.79 11.01 1.22
C ARG A 65 -8.01 11.31 2.09
N GLU A 66 -9.22 11.03 1.59
CA GLU A 66 -10.48 11.11 2.36
C GLU A 66 -10.45 10.26 3.65
N ARG A 67 -9.59 9.23 3.69
CA ARG A 67 -9.37 8.33 4.81
C ARG A 67 -8.12 8.66 5.63
N ASN A 68 -7.52 9.83 5.41
CA ASN A 68 -6.22 10.20 5.99
C ASN A 68 -5.10 9.18 5.68
N VAL A 69 -5.15 8.55 4.50
CA VAL A 69 -4.16 7.58 4.03
C VAL A 69 -3.26 8.24 2.99
N GLU A 70 -1.95 8.23 3.24
CA GLU A 70 -0.94 8.59 2.26
C GLU A 70 -0.53 7.35 1.44
N VAL A 71 -0.31 7.54 0.16
CA VAL A 71 0.19 6.49 -0.73
C VAL A 71 1.65 6.78 -1.06
N VAL A 72 2.52 5.79 -0.93
CA VAL A 72 3.94 5.85 -1.25
C VAL A 72 4.30 4.65 -2.10
N GLY A 73 4.92 4.87 -3.24
CA GLY A 73 5.39 3.81 -4.11
C GLY A 73 6.91 3.64 -4.04
N VAL A 74 7.40 2.41 -4.19
CA VAL A 74 8.83 2.07 -4.11
C VAL A 74 9.19 1.08 -5.21
N SER A 75 10.31 1.29 -5.90
CA SER A 75 10.98 0.23 -6.67
C SER A 75 12.50 0.35 -6.54
N ILE A 76 13.20 -0.62 -7.09
CA ILE A 76 14.67 -0.64 -7.11
C ILE A 76 15.28 0.31 -8.15
N ASP A 77 14.46 1.02 -8.93
CA ASP A 77 14.92 2.01 -9.89
C ASP A 77 15.39 3.29 -9.21
N SER A 78 16.13 4.11 -9.96
CA SER A 78 16.59 5.41 -9.47
C SER A 78 15.49 6.48 -9.54
N GLN A 79 15.61 7.53 -8.74
CA GLN A 79 14.75 8.72 -8.82
C GLN A 79 14.76 9.35 -10.22
N PHE A 80 15.84 9.22 -10.97
CA PHE A 80 15.93 9.72 -12.35
C PHE A 80 15.11 8.88 -13.32
N THR A 81 15.06 7.57 -13.13
CA THR A 81 14.21 6.65 -13.90
C THR A 81 12.74 6.92 -13.61
N HIS A 82 12.36 7.05 -12.34
CA HIS A 82 11.01 7.43 -11.93
C HIS A 82 10.57 8.76 -12.55
N PHE A 83 11.44 9.77 -12.49
CA PHE A 83 11.17 11.07 -13.09
C PHE A 83 10.92 10.94 -14.59
N ALA A 84 11.79 10.28 -15.33
CA ALA A 84 11.67 10.09 -16.75
C ALA A 84 10.38 9.33 -17.14
N TRP A 85 9.99 8.34 -16.34
CA TRP A 85 8.76 7.56 -16.61
C TRP A 85 7.48 8.38 -16.35
N ARG A 86 7.49 9.26 -15.38
CA ARG A 86 6.40 10.21 -15.12
C ARG A 86 6.21 11.23 -16.26
N GLU A 87 7.30 11.67 -16.88
CA GLU A 87 7.23 12.61 -18.02
C GLU A 87 6.67 11.95 -19.27
N ARG A 88 6.70 10.63 -19.37
CA ARG A 88 6.21 9.91 -20.54
C ARG A 88 4.69 9.82 -20.54
N PRO A 89 4.00 10.17 -21.65
CA PRO A 89 2.54 10.06 -21.76
C PRO A 89 2.05 8.61 -21.56
N VAL A 90 0.90 8.44 -20.93
CA VAL A 90 0.29 7.12 -20.68
C VAL A 90 0.06 6.36 -21.99
N LYS A 91 -0.38 7.03 -23.06
CA LYS A 91 -0.57 6.43 -24.39
C LYS A 91 0.71 5.88 -25.03
N GLU A 92 1.86 6.25 -24.49
CA GLU A 92 3.18 5.82 -24.95
C GLU A 92 3.86 4.85 -23.96
N GLY A 93 3.09 4.30 -22.99
CA GLY A 93 3.58 3.38 -21.99
C GLY A 93 4.21 4.05 -20.77
N GLY A 94 4.02 5.36 -20.61
CA GLY A 94 4.36 6.09 -19.39
C GLY A 94 3.27 5.98 -18.32
N ILE A 95 3.51 6.59 -17.18
CA ILE A 95 2.55 6.64 -16.07
C ILE A 95 1.92 8.02 -15.88
N GLY A 96 2.47 9.05 -16.53
CA GLY A 96 2.06 10.43 -16.36
C GLY A 96 2.44 10.99 -14.97
N PRO A 97 2.03 12.22 -14.66
CA PRO A 97 2.39 12.90 -13.43
C PRO A 97 1.56 12.38 -12.23
N VAL A 98 1.87 11.15 -11.77
CA VAL A 98 1.22 10.57 -10.60
C VAL A 98 1.41 11.44 -9.35
N ARG A 99 0.40 11.46 -8.47
CA ARG A 99 0.25 12.42 -7.37
C ARG A 99 0.70 11.89 -6.00
N PHE A 100 1.58 10.89 -5.97
CA PHE A 100 2.20 10.34 -4.76
C PHE A 100 3.71 10.22 -4.93
N PRO A 101 4.50 10.16 -3.84
CA PRO A 101 5.95 9.99 -3.89
C PRO A 101 6.35 8.64 -4.50
N MET A 102 7.37 8.64 -5.35
CA MET A 102 8.02 7.45 -5.91
C MET A 102 9.45 7.36 -5.36
N VAL A 103 9.68 6.41 -4.46
CA VAL A 103 10.92 6.22 -3.72
C VAL A 103 11.86 5.30 -4.49
N ALA A 104 13.12 5.68 -4.56
CA ALA A 104 14.20 4.97 -5.23
C ALA A 104 14.98 4.07 -4.26
N ASP A 105 14.85 2.75 -4.38
CA ASP A 105 15.57 1.75 -3.57
C ASP A 105 16.70 1.09 -4.36
N VAL A 106 17.57 1.88 -4.99
CA VAL A 106 18.67 1.38 -5.85
C VAL A 106 19.60 0.40 -5.12
N LYS A 107 19.71 0.51 -3.80
CA LYS A 107 20.53 -0.39 -2.97
C LYS A 107 19.80 -1.65 -2.51
N HIS A 108 18.50 -1.76 -2.78
CA HIS A 108 17.63 -2.85 -2.32
C HIS A 108 17.52 -2.96 -0.79
N GLU A 109 17.89 -1.92 -0.05
CA GLU A 109 17.88 -1.91 1.41
C GLU A 109 16.44 -1.95 1.94
N ILE A 110 15.54 -1.19 1.31
CA ILE A 110 14.11 -1.15 1.67
C ILE A 110 13.44 -2.47 1.30
N THR A 111 13.59 -2.92 0.06
CA THR A 111 13.02 -4.18 -0.45
C THR A 111 13.42 -5.38 0.41
N ARG A 112 14.69 -5.44 0.86
CA ARG A 112 15.20 -6.48 1.76
C ARG A 112 14.65 -6.35 3.18
N ALA A 113 14.58 -5.13 3.73
CA ALA A 113 14.03 -4.88 5.05
C ALA A 113 12.55 -5.32 5.15
N TYR A 114 11.78 -5.10 4.07
CA TYR A 114 10.40 -5.59 3.96
C TYR A 114 10.29 -7.08 3.60
N GLY A 115 11.40 -7.75 3.31
CA GLY A 115 11.45 -9.18 3.03
C GLY A 115 10.77 -9.59 1.72
N ILE A 116 10.75 -8.72 0.73
CA ILE A 116 10.00 -8.88 -0.52
C ILE A 116 10.89 -8.87 -1.79
N GLU A 117 12.19 -9.00 -1.64
CA GLU A 117 13.08 -9.20 -2.78
C GLU A 117 12.80 -10.56 -3.43
N HIS A 118 12.58 -10.57 -4.74
CA HIS A 118 12.39 -11.82 -5.49
C HIS A 118 13.70 -12.59 -5.55
N PRO A 119 13.72 -13.88 -5.12
CA PRO A 119 14.97 -14.62 -4.88
C PRO A 119 15.87 -14.79 -6.10
N GLU A 120 15.29 -14.82 -7.29
CA GLU A 120 16.04 -15.03 -8.54
C GLU A 120 16.18 -13.75 -9.36
N ALA A 121 15.13 -12.91 -9.40
CA ALA A 121 15.12 -11.74 -10.27
C ALA A 121 15.80 -10.52 -9.64
N GLY A 122 16.03 -10.50 -8.32
CA GLY A 122 16.65 -9.38 -7.63
C GLY A 122 15.82 -8.07 -7.68
N VAL A 123 14.51 -8.17 -7.90
CA VAL A 123 13.58 -7.04 -7.93
C VAL A 123 12.59 -7.16 -6.78
N ALA A 124 11.85 -6.09 -6.47
CA ALA A 124 10.77 -6.18 -5.52
C ALA A 124 9.62 -7.04 -6.07
N MET A 125 9.03 -7.91 -5.24
CA MET A 125 7.72 -8.50 -5.52
C MET A 125 6.64 -7.42 -5.46
N ARG A 126 5.43 -7.72 -5.99
CA ARG A 126 4.29 -6.81 -5.92
C ARG A 126 3.69 -6.83 -4.52
N ALA A 127 4.25 -6.04 -3.62
CA ALA A 127 3.82 -5.98 -2.23
C ALA A 127 3.09 -4.67 -1.92
N SER A 128 2.11 -4.72 -1.01
CA SER A 128 1.50 -3.55 -0.40
C SER A 128 1.36 -3.78 1.09
N PHE A 129 1.60 -2.73 1.85
CA PHE A 129 1.50 -2.70 3.31
C PHE A 129 0.60 -1.55 3.73
N LEU A 130 -0.41 -1.84 4.54
CA LEU A 130 -1.16 -0.82 5.26
C LEU A 130 -0.49 -0.61 6.62
N ILE A 131 -0.05 0.61 6.86
CA ILE A 131 0.67 1.02 8.07
C ILE A 131 -0.23 2.02 8.81
N ASP A 132 -0.40 1.84 10.11
CA ASP A 132 -1.20 2.74 10.95
C ASP A 132 -0.46 4.04 11.34
N LYS A 133 -1.13 4.88 12.10
CA LYS A 133 -0.61 6.19 12.55
C LYS A 133 0.63 6.06 13.46
N GLU A 134 0.74 4.99 14.19
CA GLU A 134 1.86 4.64 15.05
C GLU A 134 3.00 3.97 14.28
N GLY A 135 2.75 3.61 13.00
CA GLY A 135 3.70 2.98 12.10
C GLY A 135 3.80 1.48 12.27
N ILE A 136 2.77 0.85 12.75
CA ILE A 136 2.66 -0.60 12.80
C ILE A 136 2.00 -1.10 11.52
N VAL A 137 2.50 -2.17 10.95
CA VAL A 137 1.88 -2.82 9.78
C VAL A 137 0.63 -3.56 10.23
N GLN A 138 -0.53 -3.18 9.68
CA GLN A 138 -1.82 -3.80 9.99
C GLN A 138 -2.28 -4.80 8.95
N HIS A 139 -1.85 -4.64 7.71
CA HIS A 139 -2.18 -5.56 6.61
C HIS A 139 -1.03 -5.62 5.62
N GLN A 140 -0.82 -6.79 5.00
CA GLN A 140 0.11 -6.94 3.88
C GLN A 140 -0.44 -7.89 2.83
N VAL A 141 -0.16 -7.60 1.57
CA VAL A 141 -0.36 -8.50 0.43
C VAL A 141 0.93 -8.56 -0.39
N VAL A 142 1.31 -9.75 -0.82
CA VAL A 142 2.50 -9.96 -1.65
C VAL A 142 2.15 -10.93 -2.77
N ASN A 143 2.22 -10.44 -4.00
CA ASN A 143 1.99 -11.22 -5.20
C ASN A 143 3.31 -11.49 -5.95
N ASN A 144 3.38 -12.60 -6.65
CA ASN A 144 4.45 -12.86 -7.61
C ASN A 144 4.32 -11.93 -8.83
N LEU A 145 5.39 -11.82 -9.61
CA LEU A 145 5.56 -10.82 -10.66
C LEU A 145 4.45 -10.73 -11.71
N PRO A 146 3.78 -11.82 -12.17
CA PRO A 146 2.74 -11.74 -13.18
C PRO A 146 1.35 -11.31 -12.65
N LEU A 147 1.18 -11.21 -11.32
CA LEU A 147 -0.12 -11.03 -10.67
C LEU A 147 -0.31 -9.62 -10.12
N GLY A 148 -0.99 -8.74 -10.86
CA GLY A 148 -1.37 -7.40 -10.39
C GLY A 148 -2.28 -7.45 -9.16
N ARG A 149 -2.17 -6.41 -8.31
CA ARG A 149 -2.95 -6.29 -7.07
C ARG A 149 -4.29 -5.60 -7.30
N ASN A 150 -5.24 -5.88 -6.42
CA ASN A 150 -6.48 -5.13 -6.32
C ASN A 150 -6.28 -3.93 -5.37
N VAL A 151 -6.29 -2.71 -5.91
CA VAL A 151 -6.10 -1.50 -5.10
C VAL A 151 -7.32 -1.17 -4.24
N ASP A 152 -8.52 -1.59 -4.66
CA ASP A 152 -9.75 -1.38 -3.87
C ASP A 152 -9.73 -2.22 -2.58
N GLU A 153 -9.01 -3.36 -2.55
CA GLU A 153 -8.82 -4.13 -1.33
C GLU A 153 -8.03 -3.34 -0.27
N MET A 154 -7.04 -2.53 -0.67
CA MET A 154 -6.32 -1.68 0.27
C MET A 154 -7.21 -0.57 0.86
N LEU A 155 -8.15 -0.03 0.07
CA LEU A 155 -9.16 0.90 0.57
C LEU A 155 -10.10 0.22 1.56
N ARG A 156 -10.56 -0.98 1.23
CA ARG A 156 -11.41 -1.79 2.12
C ARG A 156 -10.73 -2.08 3.45
N MET A 157 -9.44 -2.45 3.43
CA MET A 157 -8.67 -2.73 4.64
C MET A 157 -8.41 -1.47 5.47
N ALA A 158 -8.22 -0.32 4.82
CA ALA A 158 -8.14 0.96 5.53
C ALA A 158 -9.46 1.32 6.22
N ASP A 159 -10.60 1.12 5.52
CA ASP A 159 -11.94 1.32 6.12
C ASP A 159 -12.17 0.36 7.31
N ALA A 160 -11.78 -0.91 7.17
CA ALA A 160 -11.94 -1.92 8.23
C ALA A 160 -11.08 -1.59 9.47
N LEU A 161 -9.83 -1.16 9.26
CA LEU A 161 -8.95 -0.74 10.35
C LEU A 161 -9.53 0.46 11.11
N GLN A 162 -9.95 1.49 10.39
CA GLN A 162 -10.53 2.70 10.98
C GLN A 162 -11.84 2.41 11.71
N TYR A 163 -12.68 1.54 11.15
CA TYR A 163 -13.91 1.09 11.81
C TYR A 163 -13.62 0.40 13.15
N HIS A 164 -12.64 -0.52 13.16
CA HIS A 164 -12.22 -1.19 14.39
C HIS A 164 -11.69 -0.21 15.43
N GLU A 165 -10.86 0.74 15.04
CA GLU A 165 -10.30 1.76 15.94
C GLU A 165 -11.38 2.69 16.51
N GLU A 166 -12.41 3.01 15.73
CA GLU A 166 -13.49 3.91 16.14
C GLU A 166 -14.52 3.21 17.04
N HIS A 167 -14.89 1.96 16.74
CA HIS A 167 -16.02 1.27 17.36
C HIS A 167 -15.60 0.17 18.36
N GLY A 168 -14.36 -0.31 18.31
CA GLY A 168 -13.89 -1.47 19.07
C GLY A 168 -14.48 -2.81 18.61
N GLU A 169 -15.34 -2.79 17.59
CA GLU A 169 -15.90 -3.99 16.95
C GLU A 169 -14.88 -4.61 15.99
N VAL A 170 -15.07 -5.88 15.66
CA VAL A 170 -14.27 -6.57 14.64
C VAL A 170 -15.01 -6.63 13.31
N CYS A 171 -14.25 -6.61 12.24
CA CYS A 171 -14.77 -6.69 10.87
C CYS A 171 -14.82 -8.15 10.42
N PRO A 172 -16.00 -8.71 10.15
CA PRO A 172 -16.13 -10.09 9.66
C PRO A 172 -15.51 -10.29 8.27
N ALA A 173 -15.50 -11.55 7.81
CA ALA A 173 -14.99 -11.89 6.49
C ALA A 173 -15.69 -11.09 5.39
N GLY A 174 -14.92 -10.48 4.50
CA GLY A 174 -15.46 -9.70 3.38
C GLY A 174 -16.07 -8.34 3.73
N TRP A 175 -16.08 -7.94 5.01
CA TRP A 175 -16.70 -6.70 5.49
C TRP A 175 -16.40 -5.50 4.60
N GLN A 176 -17.42 -4.72 4.30
CA GLN A 176 -17.35 -3.48 3.54
C GLN A 176 -17.81 -2.30 4.41
N LYS A 177 -17.32 -1.10 4.11
CA LYS A 177 -17.75 0.12 4.79
C LYS A 177 -19.28 0.29 4.71
N GLY A 178 -19.89 0.46 5.88
CA GLY A 178 -21.35 0.59 6.04
C GLY A 178 -22.05 -0.73 6.39
N GLU A 179 -21.33 -1.85 6.39
CA GLU A 179 -21.87 -3.12 6.90
C GLU A 179 -21.74 -3.21 8.42
N THR A 180 -22.47 -4.14 9.01
CA THR A 180 -22.47 -4.38 10.46
C THR A 180 -21.13 -5.00 10.88
N GLY A 181 -20.50 -4.42 11.92
CA GLY A 181 -19.40 -5.04 12.63
C GLY A 181 -19.90 -6.13 13.60
N MET A 182 -18.98 -6.71 14.34
CA MET A 182 -19.30 -7.76 15.31
C MET A 182 -18.60 -7.46 16.63
N GLU A 183 -19.34 -7.47 17.73
CA GLU A 183 -18.75 -7.39 19.07
C GLU A 183 -17.82 -8.60 19.31
N PRO A 184 -16.59 -8.42 19.82
CA PRO A 184 -15.64 -9.52 20.07
C PRO A 184 -16.00 -10.29 21.38
N THR A 185 -17.26 -10.77 21.45
CA THR A 185 -17.82 -11.54 22.59
C THR A 185 -18.54 -12.77 22.06
N ALA A 186 -18.70 -13.81 22.89
CA ALA A 186 -19.44 -15.00 22.51
C ALA A 186 -20.90 -14.67 22.11
N GLN A 187 -21.54 -13.74 22.82
CA GLN A 187 -22.90 -13.30 22.48
C GLN A 187 -22.91 -12.47 21.18
N GLY A 188 -21.92 -11.60 20.95
CA GLY A 188 -21.78 -10.82 19.73
C GLY A 188 -21.63 -11.72 18.50
N VAL A 189 -20.76 -12.74 18.59
CA VAL A 189 -20.58 -13.76 17.54
C VAL A 189 -21.89 -14.48 17.25
N ALA A 190 -22.58 -14.99 18.29
CA ALA A 190 -23.84 -15.71 18.10
C ALA A 190 -24.91 -14.83 17.42
N SER A 191 -25.04 -13.58 17.86
CA SER A 191 -26.00 -12.62 17.30
C SER A 191 -25.68 -12.25 15.86
N TYR A 192 -24.39 -12.10 15.53
CA TYR A 192 -23.97 -11.81 14.16
C TYR A 192 -24.24 -12.99 13.22
N LEU A 193 -23.83 -14.18 13.62
CA LEU A 193 -24.02 -15.39 12.78
C LEU A 193 -25.49 -15.74 12.58
N ASP A 194 -26.35 -15.54 13.57
CA ASP A 194 -27.80 -15.73 13.44
C ASP A 194 -28.40 -14.88 12.31
N LYS A 195 -27.90 -13.66 12.13
CA LYS A 195 -28.40 -12.70 11.12
C LYS A 195 -27.70 -12.80 9.77
N GLU A 196 -26.42 -13.02 9.76
CA GLU A 196 -25.56 -12.78 8.59
C GLU A 196 -24.94 -14.05 8.00
N SER A 197 -24.97 -15.21 8.69
CA SER A 197 -24.30 -16.44 8.22
C SER A 197 -24.74 -16.92 6.84
N GLY A 198 -25.98 -16.61 6.44
CA GLY A 198 -26.47 -16.95 5.10
C GLY A 198 -25.90 -16.11 3.95
N LYS A 199 -25.10 -15.06 4.27
CA LYS A 199 -24.46 -14.17 3.30
C LYS A 199 -22.93 -14.34 3.23
N LEU A 200 -22.36 -15.15 4.12
CA LEU A 200 -20.90 -15.40 4.22
C LEU A 200 -20.38 -16.35 3.15
#